data_7e8c9f067c7ffb78ec7ec7d36b546cde
#
_entry.id   7e8c9f067c7ffb78ec7ec7d36b546cde
#
_cell.length_a   1.000
_cell.length_b   1.000
_cell.length_c   1.000
_cell.angle_alpha   90.00
_cell.angle_beta   90.00
_cell.angle_gamma   90.00
#
_symmetry.space_group_name_H-M   'P 1'
#
loop_
_entity.id
_entity.type
_entity.pdbx_description
1 polymer ?
#
loop_
_entity_poly.entity_id
_entity_poly.type
_entity_poly.pdbx_seq_one_letter_code
_entity_poly.pdbx_strand_id
1 'polypeptide(L)'
;VETLKKINGGGEHGPHDVILTPDKKNLYVVAGNHTQLPAKLDAKRNPSAFEEDLLLPRQPDARGHARTIRAPGGWVCKVSPDGKKWELISSGYRNAYGLALNGHDELFTFDADMEWDYGTPWYRPTRVNHVVSGSEYGWRTGTGKWPSHYPDSLPPAIDIGPGCPTGAEFGTGANFPRRYRDALYILDWTFGTIYAIHLTPDGASYTGTRETF
;
A
#
# COMPACT_ATOMS: atom_id res chain seq x y z
N VAL A 1 -13.69 22.31 -14.55
CA VAL A 1 -12.87 21.37 -13.72
C VAL A 1 -11.95 22.23 -12.89
N GLU A 2 -11.96 22.02 -11.59
CA GLU A 2 -11.09 22.70 -10.65
C GLU A 2 -9.93 21.77 -10.24
N THR A 3 -8.71 22.30 -10.18
CA THR A 3 -7.56 21.54 -9.67
C THR A 3 -7.44 21.78 -8.17
N LEU A 4 -7.74 20.78 -7.36
CA LEU A 4 -7.65 20.89 -5.90
C LEU A 4 -6.21 20.86 -5.40
N LYS A 5 -5.37 20.00 -5.96
CA LYS A 5 -3.96 19.86 -5.59
C LYS A 5 -3.15 19.25 -6.73
N LYS A 6 -1.91 19.70 -6.88
CA LYS A 6 -0.89 19.00 -7.66
C LYS A 6 0.06 18.30 -6.71
N ILE A 7 0.31 17.02 -6.95
CA ILE A 7 1.23 16.18 -6.20
C ILE A 7 2.47 15.96 -7.06
N ASN A 8 3.64 16.09 -6.46
CA ASN A 8 4.90 15.89 -7.17
C ASN A 8 5.22 14.39 -7.24
N GLY A 9 4.98 13.81 -8.40
CA GLY A 9 5.19 12.39 -8.66
C GLY A 9 4.62 12.00 -10.02
N GLY A 10 4.83 10.75 -10.39
CA GLY A 10 4.35 10.23 -11.67
C GLY A 10 5.05 8.95 -12.08
N GLY A 11 4.91 8.60 -13.38
CA GLY A 11 5.40 7.32 -13.90
C GLY A 11 4.57 6.14 -13.35
N GLU A 12 5.14 4.95 -13.43
CA GLU A 12 4.45 3.73 -13.04
C GLU A 12 4.17 3.61 -11.53
N HIS A 13 4.92 4.34 -10.69
CA HIS A 13 4.70 4.38 -9.24
C HIS A 13 4.13 5.73 -8.79
N GLY A 14 3.23 6.27 -9.58
CA GLY A 14 2.51 7.52 -9.33
C GLY A 14 1.40 7.41 -8.27
N PRO A 15 0.53 8.43 -8.20
CA PRO A 15 -0.75 8.33 -7.50
C PRO A 15 -1.68 7.37 -8.25
N HIS A 16 -2.32 6.45 -7.54
CA HIS A 16 -3.06 5.38 -8.19
C HIS A 16 -4.55 5.35 -7.89
N ASP A 17 -4.95 5.81 -6.69
CA ASP A 17 -6.37 5.74 -6.34
C ASP A 17 -6.79 6.85 -5.38
N VAL A 18 -8.09 7.18 -5.44
CA VAL A 18 -8.76 8.14 -4.57
C VAL A 18 -10.14 7.61 -4.24
N ILE A 19 -10.41 7.34 -2.97
CA ILE A 19 -11.72 6.92 -2.51
C ILE A 19 -12.26 7.84 -1.40
N LEU A 20 -13.57 7.83 -1.18
CA LEU A 20 -14.18 8.54 -0.05
C LEU A 20 -13.87 7.81 1.27
N THR A 21 -13.67 8.58 2.34
CA THR A 21 -13.70 8.02 3.71
C THR A 21 -15.09 7.48 4.04
N PRO A 22 -15.21 6.55 5.03
CA PRO A 22 -16.51 5.99 5.41
C PRO A 22 -17.58 7.02 5.71
N ASP A 23 -17.21 8.10 6.40
CA ASP A 23 -18.11 9.21 6.73
C ASP A 23 -18.41 10.15 5.55
N LYS A 24 -17.81 9.89 4.37
CA LYS A 24 -17.93 10.66 3.12
C LYS A 24 -17.51 12.13 3.24
N LYS A 25 -16.75 12.49 4.28
CA LYS A 25 -16.32 13.88 4.52
C LYS A 25 -14.91 14.18 4.04
N ASN A 26 -14.13 13.15 3.76
CA ASN A 26 -12.74 13.28 3.30
C ASN A 26 -12.46 12.26 2.19
N LEU A 27 -11.23 12.29 1.71
CA LEU A 27 -10.72 11.36 0.71
C LEU A 27 -9.55 10.59 1.30
N TYR A 28 -9.40 9.32 0.91
CA TYR A 28 -8.13 8.60 0.98
C TYR A 28 -7.47 8.64 -0.38
N VAL A 29 -6.17 8.88 -0.38
CA VAL A 29 -5.32 8.92 -1.58
C VAL A 29 -4.15 7.99 -1.36
N VAL A 30 -3.90 7.09 -2.31
CA VAL A 30 -2.72 6.21 -2.32
C VAL A 30 -1.77 6.58 -3.44
N ALA A 31 -0.48 6.51 -3.15
CA ALA A 31 0.57 6.72 -4.13
C ALA A 31 1.75 5.78 -3.93
N GLY A 32 2.35 5.39 -5.05
CA GLY A 32 3.59 4.63 -5.08
C GLY A 32 4.83 5.48 -4.74
N ASN A 33 5.98 4.81 -4.61
CA ASN A 33 7.22 5.40 -4.12
C ASN A 33 7.87 6.44 -5.03
N HIS A 34 7.41 6.64 -6.28
CA HIS A 34 7.84 7.73 -7.14
C HIS A 34 7.05 9.03 -6.89
N THR A 35 6.17 9.04 -5.90
CA THR A 35 5.35 10.19 -5.55
C THR A 35 5.77 10.73 -4.18
N GLN A 36 6.25 11.96 -4.17
CA GLN A 36 6.68 12.60 -2.93
C GLN A 36 5.48 12.91 -2.03
N LEU A 37 5.67 12.74 -0.73
CA LEU A 37 4.72 13.26 0.25
C LEU A 37 4.53 14.77 0.05
N PRO A 38 3.32 15.31 0.25
CA PRO A 38 3.11 16.75 0.30
C PRO A 38 4.08 17.41 1.29
N ALA A 39 4.70 18.52 0.88
CA ALA A 39 5.70 19.21 1.70
C ALA A 39 5.16 19.65 3.08
N LYS A 40 3.85 19.91 3.15
CA LYS A 40 3.16 20.23 4.41
C LYS A 40 2.10 19.15 4.69
N LEU A 41 2.25 18.50 5.83
CA LEU A 41 1.26 17.61 6.41
C LEU A 41 0.64 18.31 7.61
N ASP A 42 -0.68 18.27 7.74
CA ASP A 42 -1.41 18.83 8.88
C ASP A 42 -1.38 17.88 10.08
N ALA A 43 -1.29 16.57 9.81
CA ALA A 43 -1.07 15.55 10.81
C ALA A 43 -0.24 14.40 10.24
N LYS A 44 0.50 13.73 11.11
CA LYS A 44 1.32 12.58 10.80
C LYS A 44 1.19 11.57 11.93
N ARG A 45 0.68 10.39 11.63
CA ARG A 45 0.49 9.30 12.58
C ARG A 45 1.69 8.37 12.64
N ASN A 46 2.48 8.32 11.58
CA ASN A 46 3.69 7.51 11.49
C ASN A 46 4.80 8.07 12.38
N PRO A 47 5.84 7.28 12.66
CA PRO A 47 7.03 7.75 13.39
C PRO A 47 7.58 9.07 12.84
N SER A 48 8.18 9.88 13.69
CA SER A 48 8.69 11.22 13.32
C SER A 48 9.89 11.16 12.38
N ALA A 49 10.66 10.09 12.43
CA ALA A 49 11.82 9.86 11.59
C ALA A 49 11.57 8.68 10.66
N PHE A 50 11.89 8.86 9.38
CA PHE A 50 11.96 7.78 8.40
C PHE A 50 13.42 7.40 8.21
N GLU A 51 14.09 7.05 9.31
CA GLU A 51 15.45 6.58 9.26
C GLU A 51 15.54 5.30 8.44
N GLU A 52 16.60 5.17 7.70
CA GLU A 52 16.81 3.98 6.90
C GLU A 52 17.52 2.88 7.68
N ASP A 53 17.97 3.19 8.87
CA ASP A 53 18.53 2.29 9.88
C ASP A 53 19.49 1.23 9.31
N LEU A 54 20.40 1.68 8.45
CA LEU A 54 21.30 0.82 7.73
C LEU A 54 22.64 0.69 8.49
N LEU A 55 22.93 -0.51 8.97
CA LEU A 55 24.23 -0.85 9.52
C LEU A 55 25.31 -1.05 8.43
N LEU A 56 24.87 -1.33 7.21
CA LEU A 56 25.74 -1.56 6.06
C LEU A 56 25.48 -0.52 4.96
N PRO A 57 26.44 -0.28 4.05
CA PRO A 57 26.21 0.57 2.91
C PRO A 57 25.00 0.12 2.11
N ARG A 58 24.17 1.10 1.69
CA ARG A 58 23.01 0.83 0.87
C ARG A 58 23.41 0.18 -0.45
N GLN A 59 22.75 -0.91 -0.77
CA GLN A 59 22.82 -1.55 -2.07
C GLN A 59 21.64 -1.05 -2.92
N PRO A 60 21.88 -0.35 -4.05
CA PRO A 60 20.79 0.03 -4.94
C PRO A 60 20.18 -1.22 -5.61
N ASP A 61 18.93 -1.11 -6.05
CA ASP A 61 18.30 -2.16 -6.85
C ASP A 61 19.15 -2.47 -8.09
N ALA A 62 19.16 -3.75 -8.50
CA ALA A 62 20.06 -4.27 -9.54
C ALA A 62 19.98 -3.50 -10.87
N ARG A 63 18.80 -2.96 -11.23
CA ARG A 63 18.61 -2.12 -12.42
C ARG A 63 18.52 -0.63 -12.10
N GLY A 64 18.82 -0.23 -10.88
CA GLY A 64 18.77 1.16 -10.45
C GLY A 64 17.37 1.72 -10.25
N HIS A 65 16.34 0.88 -10.24
CA HIS A 65 14.97 1.28 -9.97
C HIS A 65 14.85 1.87 -8.55
N ALA A 66 14.17 3.01 -8.43
CA ALA A 66 14.05 3.75 -7.17
C ALA A 66 15.37 4.07 -6.44
N ARG A 67 16.49 4.08 -7.15
CA ARG A 67 17.84 4.23 -6.59
C ARG A 67 18.02 5.49 -5.73
N THR A 68 17.36 6.57 -6.11
CA THR A 68 17.45 7.87 -5.43
C THR A 68 16.29 8.12 -4.46
N ILE A 69 15.32 7.21 -4.39
CA ILE A 69 14.15 7.37 -3.54
C ILE A 69 14.47 6.90 -2.13
N ARG A 70 14.12 7.73 -1.17
CA ARG A 70 14.28 7.48 0.26
C ARG A 70 12.95 7.10 0.90
N ALA A 71 13.01 6.54 2.12
CA ALA A 71 11.83 6.41 2.95
C ALA A 71 11.09 7.77 3.06
N PRO A 72 9.77 7.75 3.17
CA PRO A 72 8.91 6.60 3.47
C PRO A 72 8.49 5.75 2.26
N GLY A 73 8.90 6.05 1.05
CA GLY A 73 8.41 5.38 -0.15
C GLY A 73 6.97 5.74 -0.48
N GLY A 74 6.17 4.74 -0.88
CA GLY A 74 4.73 4.92 -1.13
C GLY A 74 3.95 5.16 0.17
N TRP A 75 2.78 5.77 0.04
CA TRP A 75 2.01 6.28 1.18
C TRP A 75 0.51 6.31 0.93
N VAL A 76 -0.25 6.36 2.03
CA VAL A 76 -1.68 6.66 2.05
C VAL A 76 -1.92 7.90 2.90
N CYS A 77 -2.59 8.89 2.34
CA CYS A 77 -3.01 10.10 3.04
C CYS A 77 -4.54 10.22 3.09
N LYS A 78 -5.03 10.80 4.19
CA LYS A 78 -6.38 11.34 4.28
C LYS A 78 -6.36 12.81 3.91
N VAL A 79 -7.28 13.24 3.07
CA VAL A 79 -7.28 14.57 2.46
C VAL A 79 -8.65 15.21 2.61
N SER A 80 -8.69 16.50 2.97
CA SER A 80 -9.95 17.25 2.98
C SER A 80 -10.52 17.42 1.55
N PRO A 81 -11.85 17.56 1.37
CA PRO A 81 -12.48 17.65 0.07
C PRO A 81 -11.99 18.81 -0.79
N ASP A 82 -11.46 19.88 -0.17
CA ASP A 82 -10.89 21.03 -0.85
C ASP A 82 -9.39 20.86 -1.17
N GLY A 83 -8.81 19.69 -0.89
CA GLY A 83 -7.40 19.37 -1.15
C GLY A 83 -6.38 20.14 -0.31
N LYS A 84 -6.79 20.83 0.75
CA LYS A 84 -5.89 21.73 1.52
C LYS A 84 -5.27 21.07 2.73
N LYS A 85 -5.98 20.16 3.42
CA LYS A 85 -5.50 19.48 4.63
C LYS A 85 -5.10 18.05 4.29
N TRP A 86 -3.89 17.68 4.70
CA TRP A 86 -3.28 16.38 4.41
C TRP A 86 -2.81 15.73 5.71
N GLU A 87 -3.29 14.54 5.97
CA GLU A 87 -2.89 13.71 7.10
C GLU A 87 -2.26 12.42 6.57
N LEU A 88 -1.00 12.15 6.93
CA LEU A 88 -0.35 10.89 6.60
C LEU A 88 -0.92 9.78 7.50
N ILE A 89 -1.52 8.78 6.89
CA ILE A 89 -2.13 7.63 7.59
C ILE A 89 -1.14 6.47 7.63
N SER A 90 -0.53 6.13 6.51
CA SER A 90 0.29 4.94 6.37
C SER A 90 1.38 5.15 5.32
N SER A 91 2.50 4.42 5.45
CA SER A 91 3.65 4.53 4.55
C SER A 91 4.42 3.22 4.43
N GLY A 92 5.54 3.25 3.71
CA GLY A 92 6.41 2.08 3.55
C GLY A 92 5.97 1.13 2.45
N TYR A 93 5.23 1.61 1.47
CA TYR A 93 4.84 0.86 0.28
C TYR A 93 5.85 1.03 -0.86
N ARG A 94 5.90 0.05 -1.77
CA ARG A 94 6.60 0.21 -3.04
C ARG A 94 5.71 0.88 -4.08
N ASN A 95 4.64 0.21 -4.46
CA ASN A 95 3.69 0.68 -5.46
C ASN A 95 2.28 0.15 -5.13
N ALA A 96 1.73 0.64 -4.04
CA ALA A 96 0.39 0.28 -3.60
C ALA A 96 -0.64 0.76 -4.63
N TYR A 97 -1.51 -0.14 -5.07
CA TYR A 97 -2.47 0.09 -6.14
C TYR A 97 -3.87 -0.34 -5.70
N GLY A 98 -4.80 0.60 -5.73
CA GLY A 98 -6.17 0.40 -5.23
C GLY A 98 -6.30 0.57 -3.72
N LEU A 99 -7.41 1.14 -3.32
CA LEU A 99 -7.87 1.27 -1.94
C LEU A 99 -9.27 0.67 -1.85
N ALA A 100 -9.51 -0.15 -0.84
CA ALA A 100 -10.83 -0.76 -0.65
C ALA A 100 -11.24 -0.76 0.82
N LEU A 101 -12.50 -0.45 1.09
CA LEU A 101 -13.09 -0.51 2.44
C LEU A 101 -13.92 -1.77 2.59
N ASN A 102 -13.69 -2.52 3.66
CA ASN A 102 -14.55 -3.66 3.99
C ASN A 102 -15.87 -3.20 4.64
N GLY A 103 -16.74 -4.14 4.95
CA GLY A 103 -18.04 -3.86 5.59
C GLY A 103 -17.95 -3.30 7.03
N HIS A 104 -16.75 -3.17 7.58
CA HIS A 104 -16.47 -2.60 8.90
C HIS A 104 -15.70 -1.28 8.82
N ASP A 105 -15.64 -0.67 7.62
CA ASP A 105 -14.93 0.57 7.34
C ASP A 105 -13.40 0.49 7.50
N GLU A 106 -12.84 -0.73 7.51
CA GLU A 106 -11.41 -0.95 7.53
C GLU A 106 -10.82 -0.88 6.13
N LEU A 107 -9.67 -0.20 6.00
CA LEU A 107 -9.04 0.13 4.73
C LEU A 107 -7.96 -0.88 4.35
N PHE A 108 -7.95 -1.30 3.09
CA PHE A 108 -6.96 -2.22 2.53
C PHE A 108 -6.35 -1.67 1.24
N THR A 109 -5.14 -2.12 0.93
CA THR A 109 -4.47 -1.84 -0.35
C THR A 109 -3.65 -3.04 -0.81
N PHE A 110 -3.41 -3.14 -2.11
CA PHE A 110 -2.59 -4.18 -2.73
C PHE A 110 -1.25 -3.57 -3.18
N ASP A 111 -0.14 -3.94 -2.52
CA ASP A 111 1.20 -3.40 -2.77
C ASP A 111 2.04 -4.32 -3.66
N ALA A 112 2.89 -3.72 -4.47
CA ALA A 112 3.77 -4.42 -5.40
C ALA A 112 4.92 -5.16 -4.70
N ASP A 113 5.41 -6.20 -5.37
CA ASP A 113 6.61 -6.92 -4.97
C ASP A 113 7.89 -6.17 -5.35
N MET A 114 9.03 -6.80 -5.05
CA MET A 114 10.35 -6.36 -5.51
C MET A 114 10.90 -7.42 -6.46
N GLU A 115 10.41 -7.43 -7.68
CA GLU A 115 10.70 -8.46 -8.68
C GLU A 115 12.19 -8.67 -8.97
N TRP A 116 13.02 -7.63 -8.79
CA TRP A 116 14.48 -7.71 -8.93
C TRP A 116 15.15 -8.53 -7.84
N ASP A 117 14.46 -8.71 -6.72
CA ASP A 117 14.94 -9.47 -5.57
C ASP A 117 14.38 -10.89 -5.54
N TYR A 118 13.63 -11.28 -6.55
CA TYR A 118 13.07 -12.63 -6.63
C TYR A 118 14.14 -13.70 -6.52
N GLY A 119 13.96 -14.63 -5.62
CA GLY A 119 14.94 -15.67 -5.30
C GLY A 119 16.03 -15.26 -4.32
N THR A 120 15.98 -14.05 -3.79
CA THR A 120 16.90 -13.57 -2.73
C THR A 120 16.25 -13.65 -1.35
N PRO A 121 17.03 -13.70 -0.26
CA PRO A 121 16.48 -13.75 1.10
C PRO A 121 15.74 -12.48 1.53
N TRP A 122 15.85 -11.39 0.81
CA TRP A 122 15.15 -10.12 1.07
C TRP A 122 13.98 -9.85 0.12
N TYR A 123 13.63 -10.82 -0.74
CA TYR A 123 12.46 -10.70 -1.60
C TYR A 123 11.19 -10.44 -0.79
N ARG A 124 10.41 -9.47 -1.25
CA ARG A 124 9.07 -9.18 -0.73
C ARG A 124 8.05 -9.44 -1.82
N PRO A 125 7.08 -10.35 -1.59
CA PRO A 125 5.99 -10.61 -2.55
C PRO A 125 5.06 -9.42 -2.68
N THR A 126 4.21 -9.43 -3.71
CA THR A 126 3.00 -8.61 -3.69
C THR A 126 2.16 -9.00 -2.49
N ARG A 127 1.48 -8.05 -1.88
CA ARG A 127 0.85 -8.27 -0.57
C ARG A 127 -0.37 -7.38 -0.36
N VAL A 128 -1.38 -7.92 0.29
CA VAL A 128 -2.51 -7.13 0.79
C VAL A 128 -2.17 -6.60 2.17
N ASN A 129 -2.24 -5.30 2.32
CA ASN A 129 -1.98 -4.62 3.60
C ASN A 129 -3.28 -4.07 4.19
N HIS A 130 -3.46 -4.24 5.50
CA HIS A 130 -4.49 -3.57 6.28
C HIS A 130 -4.00 -2.17 6.65
N VAL A 131 -4.53 -1.13 6.03
CA VAL A 131 -4.05 0.25 6.15
C VAL A 131 -4.52 0.87 7.47
N VAL A 132 -3.81 0.58 8.56
CA VAL A 132 -4.10 1.17 9.86
C VAL A 132 -3.38 2.49 10.06
N SER A 133 -3.97 3.36 10.88
CA SER A 133 -3.38 4.67 11.19
C SER A 133 -2.05 4.53 11.92
N GLY A 134 -1.00 5.11 11.35
CA GLY A 134 0.36 5.04 11.87
C GLY A 134 1.20 3.88 11.36
N SER A 135 0.65 3.04 10.48
CA SER A 135 1.36 1.87 9.94
C SER A 135 2.52 2.24 9.02
N GLU A 136 3.57 1.40 9.07
CA GLU A 136 4.73 1.42 8.20
C GLU A 136 4.96 0.00 7.69
N TYR A 137 5.12 -0.18 6.35
CA TYR A 137 5.22 -1.49 5.72
C TYR A 137 6.64 -1.82 5.23
N GLY A 138 7.63 -1.02 5.64
CA GLY A 138 9.04 -1.36 5.59
C GLY A 138 9.69 -1.26 4.22
N TRP A 139 9.07 -0.63 3.21
CA TRP A 139 9.76 -0.45 1.94
C TRP A 139 11.02 0.41 2.11
N ARG A 140 12.12 -0.08 1.56
CA ARG A 140 13.39 0.64 1.43
C ARG A 140 14.00 0.30 0.08
N THR A 141 14.73 1.23 -0.53
CA THR A 141 15.38 0.94 -1.80
C THR A 141 16.52 -0.08 -1.62
N GLY A 142 16.72 -0.92 -2.63
CA GLY A 142 17.77 -1.93 -2.63
C GLY A 142 17.62 -2.96 -1.50
N THR A 143 18.72 -3.38 -0.93
CA THR A 143 18.78 -4.38 0.16
C THR A 143 18.44 -3.82 1.54
N GLY A 144 18.08 -2.54 1.62
CA GLY A 144 17.73 -1.88 2.87
C GLY A 144 16.30 -2.12 3.36
N LYS A 145 15.58 -3.07 2.78
CA LYS A 145 14.20 -3.40 3.20
C LYS A 145 14.17 -3.96 4.61
N TRP A 146 13.21 -3.50 5.35
CA TRP A 146 12.98 -4.01 6.69
C TRP A 146 12.46 -5.44 6.66
N PRO A 147 13.06 -6.36 7.43
CA PRO A 147 12.56 -7.72 7.58
C PRO A 147 11.18 -7.72 8.25
N SER A 148 10.41 -8.79 8.05
CA SER A 148 9.07 -8.94 8.64
C SER A 148 9.05 -9.01 10.17
N HIS A 149 10.18 -9.31 10.79
CA HIS A 149 10.32 -9.35 12.25
C HIS A 149 10.71 -8.00 12.88
N TYR A 150 10.92 -6.96 12.06
CA TYR A 150 11.21 -5.62 12.55
C TYR A 150 9.96 -5.05 13.24
N PRO A 151 10.08 -4.55 14.49
CA PRO A 151 8.91 -4.06 15.24
C PRO A 151 8.27 -2.83 14.60
N ASP A 152 9.03 -2.06 13.82
CA ASP A 152 8.55 -0.85 13.15
C ASP A 152 7.94 -1.11 11.76
N SER A 153 7.96 -2.36 11.29
CA SER A 153 7.35 -2.76 10.02
C SER A 153 6.23 -3.76 10.27
N LEU A 154 5.01 -3.38 9.94
CA LEU A 154 3.87 -4.27 10.08
C LEU A 154 3.91 -5.38 9.03
N PRO A 155 3.46 -6.59 9.37
CA PRO A 155 3.23 -7.65 8.41
C PRO A 155 2.01 -7.34 7.54
N PRO A 156 1.94 -7.88 6.30
CA PRO A 156 0.72 -7.83 5.52
C PRO A 156 -0.39 -8.70 6.12
N ALA A 157 -1.63 -8.47 5.72
CA ALA A 157 -2.73 -9.40 6.00
C ALA A 157 -2.52 -10.74 5.26
N ILE A 158 -1.95 -10.68 4.04
CA ILE A 158 -1.57 -11.87 3.27
C ILE A 158 -0.52 -11.52 2.22
N ASP A 159 0.49 -12.38 2.08
CA ASP A 159 1.42 -12.39 0.95
C ASP A 159 0.78 -13.13 -0.24
N ILE A 160 0.89 -12.55 -1.43
CA ILE A 160 0.30 -13.11 -2.65
C ILE A 160 1.35 -13.83 -3.50
N GLY A 161 2.53 -13.27 -3.67
CA GLY A 161 3.60 -13.83 -4.49
C GLY A 161 4.09 -12.84 -5.55
N PRO A 162 4.77 -13.33 -6.59
CA PRO A 162 5.14 -12.49 -7.72
C PRO A 162 3.91 -11.93 -8.42
N GLY A 163 3.97 -10.69 -8.90
CA GLY A 163 2.87 -10.09 -9.63
C GLY A 163 2.96 -8.56 -9.74
N CYS A 164 1.93 -7.98 -10.34
CA CYS A 164 1.81 -6.54 -10.53
C CYS A 164 0.39 -6.08 -10.17
N PRO A 165 0.19 -5.40 -9.03
CA PRO A 165 -1.11 -4.87 -8.61
C PRO A 165 -1.68 -3.86 -9.60
N THR A 166 -2.98 -3.97 -9.88
CA THR A 166 -3.72 -3.03 -10.74
C THR A 166 -5.08 -2.62 -10.19
N GLY A 167 -5.50 -3.16 -9.09
CA GLY A 167 -6.76 -2.78 -8.45
C GLY A 167 -7.08 -3.63 -7.23
N ALA A 168 -7.93 -3.08 -6.38
CA ALA A 168 -8.48 -3.76 -5.21
C ALA A 168 -9.90 -3.25 -4.96
N GLU A 169 -10.87 -4.16 -4.73
CA GLU A 169 -12.26 -3.81 -4.45
C GLU A 169 -12.95 -4.91 -3.65
N PHE A 170 -13.78 -4.58 -2.68
CA PHE A 170 -14.61 -5.57 -2.00
C PHE A 170 -15.83 -5.94 -2.80
N GLY A 171 -16.27 -7.19 -2.70
CA GLY A 171 -17.48 -7.68 -3.35
C GLY A 171 -18.79 -7.16 -2.75
N THR A 172 -18.72 -6.20 -1.84
CA THR A 172 -19.86 -5.60 -1.14
C THR A 172 -20.86 -5.01 -2.13
N GLY A 173 -22.12 -5.46 -2.05
CA GLY A 173 -23.18 -5.02 -2.97
C GLY A 173 -23.22 -5.75 -4.31
N ALA A 174 -22.23 -6.60 -4.63
CA ALA A 174 -22.26 -7.43 -5.83
C ALA A 174 -23.30 -8.55 -5.71
N ASN A 175 -23.83 -8.99 -6.84
CA ASN A 175 -24.76 -10.12 -6.90
C ASN A 175 -24.02 -11.47 -6.91
N PHE A 176 -23.07 -11.62 -5.99
CA PHE A 176 -22.32 -12.83 -5.78
C PHE A 176 -22.87 -13.69 -4.63
N PRO A 177 -22.55 -14.99 -4.55
CA PRO A 177 -22.78 -15.78 -3.35
C PRO A 177 -22.15 -15.11 -2.12
N ARG A 178 -22.74 -15.33 -0.94
CA ARG A 178 -22.36 -14.62 0.29
C ARG A 178 -20.84 -14.59 0.56
N ARG A 179 -20.17 -15.75 0.43
CA ARG A 179 -18.72 -15.84 0.67
C ARG A 179 -17.88 -14.89 -0.20
N TYR A 180 -18.37 -14.53 -1.37
CA TYR A 180 -17.69 -13.64 -2.31
C TYR A 180 -18.06 -12.16 -2.15
N ARG A 181 -19.15 -11.87 -1.47
CA ARG A 181 -19.53 -10.47 -1.18
C ARG A 181 -18.66 -9.85 -0.10
N ASP A 182 -18.13 -10.67 0.81
CA ASP A 182 -17.22 -10.23 1.86
C ASP A 182 -15.73 -10.37 1.46
N ALA A 183 -15.45 -10.93 0.27
CA ALA A 183 -14.09 -11.08 -0.24
C ALA A 183 -13.54 -9.76 -0.80
N LEU A 184 -12.24 -9.56 -0.62
CA LEU A 184 -11.48 -8.53 -1.33
C LEU A 184 -10.99 -9.11 -2.66
N TYR A 185 -11.38 -8.50 -3.76
CA TYR A 185 -10.85 -8.82 -5.08
C TYR A 185 -9.62 -7.98 -5.37
N ILE A 186 -8.53 -8.64 -5.73
CA ILE A 186 -7.31 -8.00 -6.17
C ILE A 186 -6.96 -8.46 -7.58
N LEU A 187 -6.46 -7.54 -8.38
CA LEU A 187 -6.18 -7.75 -9.78
C LEU A 187 -4.67 -7.75 -10.00
N ASP A 188 -4.17 -8.81 -10.60
CA ASP A 188 -2.77 -8.96 -10.99
C ASP A 188 -2.62 -8.90 -12.50
N TRP A 189 -1.88 -7.91 -12.97
CA TRP A 189 -1.64 -7.69 -14.39
C TRP A 189 -0.61 -8.67 -14.98
N THR A 190 0.39 -9.05 -14.19
CA THR A 190 1.49 -9.92 -14.68
C THR A 190 0.97 -11.26 -15.21
N PHE A 191 0.05 -11.86 -14.46
CA PHE A 191 -0.52 -13.17 -14.80
C PHE A 191 -1.96 -13.08 -15.32
N GLY A 192 -2.52 -11.88 -15.43
CA GLY A 192 -3.91 -11.68 -15.84
C GLY A 192 -4.90 -12.37 -14.92
N THR A 193 -4.64 -12.34 -13.61
CA THR A 193 -5.40 -13.10 -12.62
C THR A 193 -6.19 -12.16 -11.69
N ILE A 194 -7.40 -12.55 -11.39
CA ILE A 194 -8.19 -11.99 -10.29
C ILE A 194 -8.13 -12.99 -9.13
N TYR A 195 -7.76 -12.50 -7.96
CA TYR A 195 -7.82 -13.28 -6.73
C TYR A 195 -8.96 -12.79 -5.86
N ALA A 196 -9.70 -13.72 -5.26
CA ALA A 196 -10.60 -13.45 -4.15
C ALA A 196 -9.86 -13.73 -2.83
N ILE A 197 -9.74 -12.72 -2.01
CA ILE A 197 -9.07 -12.79 -0.71
C ILE A 197 -10.14 -12.84 0.38
N HIS A 198 -10.16 -13.94 1.11
CA HIS A 198 -11.04 -14.12 2.26
C HIS A 198 -10.30 -13.72 3.52
N LEU A 199 -10.64 -12.55 4.03
CA LEU A 199 -10.02 -11.96 5.21
C LEU A 199 -10.72 -12.46 6.48
N THR A 200 -9.93 -12.72 7.52
CA THR A 200 -10.40 -13.09 8.86
C THR A 200 -9.73 -12.18 9.87
N PRO A 201 -10.46 -11.56 10.80
CA PRO A 201 -9.87 -10.78 11.88
C PRO A 201 -8.85 -11.60 12.67
N ASP A 202 -7.69 -11.00 12.95
CA ASP A 202 -6.60 -11.58 13.74
C ASP A 202 -5.95 -10.51 14.61
N GLY A 203 -6.26 -10.53 15.91
CA GLY A 203 -5.84 -9.49 16.85
C GLY A 203 -6.35 -8.11 16.44
N ALA A 204 -5.43 -7.17 16.24
CA ALA A 204 -5.73 -5.81 15.81
C ALA A 204 -5.67 -5.63 14.27
N SER A 205 -5.58 -6.72 13.53
CA SER A 205 -5.47 -6.71 12.07
C SER A 205 -6.26 -7.89 11.46
N TYR A 206 -5.79 -8.38 10.32
CA TYR A 206 -6.41 -9.48 9.58
C TYR A 206 -5.35 -10.44 9.07
N THR A 207 -5.75 -11.68 8.95
CA THR A 207 -5.09 -12.68 8.11
C THR A 207 -6.00 -13.04 6.95
N GLY A 208 -5.47 -13.73 5.93
CA GLY A 208 -6.29 -14.07 4.76
C GLY A 208 -5.89 -15.35 4.06
N THR A 209 -6.81 -15.86 3.28
CA THR A 209 -6.57 -16.92 2.30
C THR A 209 -6.96 -16.44 0.92
N ARG A 210 -6.24 -16.90 -0.11
CA ARG A 210 -6.51 -16.54 -1.50
C ARG A 210 -7.06 -17.73 -2.29
N GLU A 211 -7.91 -17.43 -3.24
CA GLU A 211 -8.26 -18.33 -4.33
C GLU A 211 -8.24 -17.57 -5.66
N THR A 212 -8.01 -18.25 -6.75
CA THR A 212 -8.22 -17.69 -8.10
C THR A 212 -9.70 -17.60 -8.36
N PHE A 213 -10.17 -16.41 -8.81
CA PHE A 213 -11.58 -16.14 -9.07
C PHE A 213 -11.93 -16.22 -10.55
#